data_240447919a1736546d335fd0fa829ad3
#
_entry.id   240447919a1736546d335fd0fa829ad3
#
_cell.length_a   1.000
_cell.length_b   1.000
_cell.length_c   1.000
_cell.angle_alpha   90.00
_cell.angle_beta   90.00
_cell.angle_gamma   90.00
#
_symmetry.space_group_name_H-M   'P 1'
#
loop_
_entity.id
_entity.type
_entity.pdbx_description
1 polymer ?
#
loop_
_entity_poly.entity_id
_entity_poly.type
_entity_poly.pdbx_seq_one_letter_code
_entity_poly.pdbx_strand_id
1 'polypeptide(L)'
;MSNFLTYRQQVAQGLIAKETKKAPSAKKEKAEGGLITLDEWFAERRREMTGKCLHCGGRTCRDDNMYFKHSIAHILPKRPGMFPSVMTNPFNWIELCFWNNNCHGNYDAGTLDLIDLNCFDLVIERFVKMYPEIASKERKNISDILLQYIQAA
;
A
#
# COMPACT_ATOMS: atom_id res chain seq x y z
N MET A 1 4.59 -11.99 -41.95
CA MET A 1 4.68 -10.95 -40.88
C MET A 1 3.26 -10.61 -40.47
N SER A 2 2.86 -10.96 -39.26
CA SER A 2 1.53 -10.63 -38.75
C SER A 2 1.53 -9.17 -38.27
N ASN A 3 0.79 -8.33 -39.01
CA ASN A 3 0.55 -6.95 -38.59
C ASN A 3 -0.42 -6.94 -37.42
N PHE A 4 0.08 -6.98 -36.20
CA PHE A 4 -0.73 -6.74 -35.02
C PHE A 4 -1.05 -5.24 -34.95
N LEU A 5 -2.33 -4.91 -35.12
CA LEU A 5 -2.85 -3.57 -34.94
C LEU A 5 -2.66 -3.14 -33.47
N THR A 6 -2.20 -1.91 -33.26
CA THR A 6 -2.17 -1.32 -31.93
C THR A 6 -3.59 -1.14 -31.37
N TYR A 7 -3.73 -1.06 -30.06
CA TYR A 7 -5.03 -0.81 -29.40
C TYR A 7 -5.77 0.40 -30.01
N ARG A 8 -5.04 1.51 -30.29
CA ARG A 8 -5.62 2.71 -30.92
C ARG A 8 -6.17 2.43 -32.31
N GLN A 9 -5.45 1.62 -33.11
CA GLN A 9 -5.90 1.24 -34.45
C GLN A 9 -7.12 0.31 -34.40
N GLN A 10 -7.19 -0.60 -33.44
CA GLN A 10 -8.33 -1.49 -33.25
C GLN A 10 -9.59 -0.72 -32.84
N VAL A 11 -9.44 0.30 -31.94
CA VAL A 11 -10.55 1.19 -31.56
C VAL A 11 -11.03 2.03 -32.76
N ALA A 12 -10.10 2.58 -33.56
CA ALA A 12 -10.44 3.38 -34.74
C ALA A 12 -11.14 2.58 -35.82
N GLN A 13 -10.88 1.26 -35.92
CA GLN A 13 -11.51 0.34 -36.86
C GLN A 13 -12.80 -0.30 -36.31
N GLY A 14 -13.25 0.10 -35.10
CA GLY A 14 -14.46 -0.43 -34.48
C GLY A 14 -14.37 -1.90 -34.04
N LEU A 15 -13.15 -2.47 -34.03
CA LEU A 15 -12.94 -3.87 -33.64
C LEU A 15 -13.03 -4.06 -32.12
N ILE A 16 -12.81 -2.97 -31.36
CA ILE A 16 -12.99 -2.94 -29.89
C ILE A 16 -13.83 -1.71 -29.55
N ALA A 17 -14.86 -1.91 -28.73
CA ALA A 17 -15.66 -0.81 -28.22
C ALA A 17 -14.73 0.11 -27.37
N LYS A 18 -14.83 1.43 -27.59
CA LYS A 18 -14.15 2.41 -26.75
C LYS A 18 -14.74 2.27 -25.34
N GLU A 19 -14.00 1.66 -24.43
CA GLU A 19 -14.36 1.71 -23.03
C GLU A 19 -14.37 3.16 -22.59
N THR A 20 -15.53 3.76 -22.54
CA THR A 20 -15.75 4.99 -21.79
C THR A 20 -15.64 4.60 -20.32
N LYS A 21 -14.41 4.57 -19.80
CA LYS A 21 -14.20 4.59 -18.37
C LYS A 21 -14.84 5.89 -17.88
N LYS A 22 -16.11 5.82 -17.46
CA LYS A 22 -16.63 6.78 -16.50
C LYS A 22 -15.62 6.75 -15.39
N ALA A 23 -14.83 7.83 -15.23
CA ALA A 23 -14.01 8.01 -14.07
C ALA A 23 -14.91 7.74 -12.87
N PRO A 24 -14.58 6.78 -12.00
CA PRO A 24 -15.34 6.64 -10.78
C PRO A 24 -15.25 8.00 -10.11
N SER A 25 -16.39 8.64 -9.91
CA SER A 25 -16.46 9.78 -9.02
C SER A 25 -15.86 9.30 -7.71
N ALA A 26 -14.70 9.82 -7.37
CA ALA A 26 -14.03 9.50 -6.11
C ALA A 26 -14.99 9.96 -5.00
N LYS A 27 -15.86 9.07 -4.56
CA LYS A 27 -16.47 9.19 -3.25
C LYS A 27 -15.29 9.22 -2.31
N LYS A 28 -15.04 10.39 -1.71
CA LYS A 28 -14.14 10.53 -0.57
C LYS A 28 -14.70 9.60 0.51
N GLU A 29 -14.24 8.36 0.53
CA GLU A 29 -14.49 7.46 1.64
C GLU A 29 -13.74 8.04 2.84
N LYS A 30 -14.47 8.73 3.69
CA LYS A 30 -13.99 9.01 5.05
C LYS A 30 -13.82 7.64 5.70
N ALA A 31 -12.58 7.28 6.01
CA ALA A 31 -12.32 6.10 6.83
C ALA A 31 -13.10 6.24 8.13
N GLU A 32 -13.98 5.29 8.43
CA GLU A 32 -14.65 5.22 9.73
C GLU A 32 -13.58 5.07 10.81
N GLY A 33 -13.39 6.12 11.61
CA GLY A 33 -12.39 6.18 12.69
C GLY A 33 -11.11 6.97 12.39
N GLY A 34 -10.88 7.42 11.15
CA GLY A 34 -9.75 8.28 10.79
C GLY A 34 -10.16 9.75 10.75
N LEU A 35 -9.40 10.61 11.43
CA LEU A 35 -9.59 12.06 11.40
C LEU A 35 -9.15 12.70 10.06
N ILE A 36 -8.40 11.96 9.23
CA ILE A 36 -7.79 12.42 7.98
C ILE A 36 -8.17 11.54 6.80
N THR A 37 -8.17 12.12 5.60
CA THR A 37 -8.37 11.39 4.35
C THR A 37 -7.13 10.55 4.01
N LEU A 38 -7.30 9.56 3.13
CA LEU A 38 -6.17 8.74 2.66
C LEU A 38 -5.11 9.60 1.92
N ASP A 39 -5.53 10.61 1.15
CA ASP A 39 -4.60 11.51 0.46
C ASP A 39 -3.80 12.37 1.44
N GLU A 40 -4.43 12.89 2.49
CA GLU A 40 -3.76 13.60 3.59
C GLU A 40 -2.78 12.68 4.31
N TRP A 41 -3.17 11.45 4.59
CA TRP A 41 -2.31 10.44 5.20
C TRP A 41 -1.07 10.17 4.33
N PHE A 42 -1.22 9.97 3.02
CA PHE A 42 -0.07 9.81 2.12
C PHE A 42 0.85 11.03 2.13
N ALA A 43 0.29 12.23 2.15
CA ALA A 43 1.08 13.47 2.21
C ALA A 43 1.88 13.58 3.51
N GLU A 44 1.31 13.18 4.65
CA GLU A 44 2.03 13.13 5.93
C GLU A 44 3.15 12.09 5.91
N ARG A 45 2.85 10.86 5.44
CA ARG A 45 3.88 9.80 5.35
C ARG A 45 5.02 10.20 4.43
N ARG A 46 4.76 10.93 3.34
CA ARG A 46 5.80 11.48 2.46
C ARG A 46 6.82 12.34 3.21
N ARG A 47 6.38 13.13 4.17
CA ARG A 47 7.27 13.97 4.98
C ARG A 47 8.22 13.16 5.86
N GLU A 48 7.82 11.95 6.24
CA GLU A 48 8.61 11.03 7.07
C GLU A 48 9.53 10.13 6.25
N MET A 49 9.35 10.05 4.92
CA MET A 49 10.17 9.22 4.05
C MET A 49 11.63 9.68 4.06
N THR A 50 12.53 8.70 4.05
CA THR A 50 13.97 8.91 4.00
C THR A 50 14.55 8.99 2.59
N GLY A 51 13.79 8.52 1.59
CA GLY A 51 14.26 8.35 0.21
C GLY A 51 14.97 7.01 -0.03
N LYS A 52 14.98 6.13 0.98
CA LYS A 52 15.62 4.81 0.90
C LYS A 52 14.65 3.69 1.29
N CYS A 53 14.68 2.62 0.52
CA CYS A 53 13.92 1.42 0.82
C CYS A 53 14.42 0.77 2.11
N LEU A 54 13.51 0.53 3.05
CA LEU A 54 13.85 -0.10 4.34
C LEU A 54 14.23 -1.58 4.22
N HIS A 55 13.95 -2.21 3.07
CA HIS A 55 14.34 -3.60 2.82
C HIS A 55 15.68 -3.70 2.08
N CYS A 56 15.81 -3.12 0.90
CA CYS A 56 17.00 -3.28 0.05
C CYS A 56 17.97 -2.08 0.06
N GLY A 57 17.62 -0.96 0.71
CA GLY A 57 18.41 0.26 0.71
C GLY A 57 18.37 1.07 -0.58
N GLY A 58 17.66 0.60 -1.62
CA GLY A 58 17.53 1.28 -2.89
C GLY A 58 16.72 2.57 -2.80
N ARG A 59 16.84 3.41 -3.83
CA ARG A 59 16.12 4.70 -3.89
C ARG A 59 14.61 4.49 -3.97
N THR A 60 13.86 5.32 -3.23
CA THR A 60 12.40 5.38 -3.30
C THR A 60 11.92 6.59 -4.09
N CYS A 61 10.61 6.67 -4.33
CA CYS A 61 9.96 7.74 -5.08
C CYS A 61 9.62 8.98 -4.22
N ARG A 62 10.29 9.19 -3.09
CA ARG A 62 9.99 10.28 -2.14
C ARG A 62 9.82 11.64 -2.81
N ASP A 63 10.73 12.00 -3.70
CA ASP A 63 10.77 13.32 -4.34
C ASP A 63 9.93 13.41 -5.61
N ASP A 64 9.31 12.31 -6.03
CA ASP A 64 8.43 12.25 -7.20
C ASP A 64 6.99 12.59 -6.81
N ASN A 65 6.45 13.67 -7.40
CA ASN A 65 5.10 14.13 -7.08
C ASN A 65 3.98 13.19 -7.53
N MET A 66 4.23 12.37 -8.56
CA MET A 66 3.25 11.44 -9.10
C MET A 66 3.33 10.06 -8.44
N TYR A 67 4.55 9.60 -8.16
CA TYR A 67 4.81 8.20 -7.80
C TYR A 67 5.21 7.97 -6.34
N PHE A 68 5.35 9.02 -5.50
CA PHE A 68 5.76 8.85 -4.10
C PHE A 68 4.89 7.84 -3.32
N LYS A 69 3.58 7.78 -3.62
CA LYS A 69 2.65 6.83 -2.98
C LYS A 69 3.03 5.37 -3.21
N HIS A 70 3.67 5.07 -4.35
CA HIS A 70 4.12 3.71 -4.66
C HIS A 70 5.29 3.24 -3.79
N SER A 71 5.92 4.14 -3.04
CA SER A 71 6.96 3.79 -2.06
C SER A 71 6.45 3.75 -0.62
N ILE A 72 5.14 3.94 -0.40
CA ILE A 72 4.49 3.86 0.90
C ILE A 72 3.64 2.60 0.94
N ALA A 73 4.19 1.52 1.51
CA ALA A 73 3.49 0.25 1.67
C ALA A 73 2.73 0.20 3.00
N HIS A 74 1.52 -0.35 3.01
CA HIS A 74 0.79 -0.61 4.25
C HIS A 74 1.27 -1.89 4.92
N ILE A 75 1.47 -1.87 6.23
CA ILE A 75 1.76 -3.08 7.03
C ILE A 75 0.53 -3.99 7.05
N LEU A 76 -0.62 -3.44 7.41
CA LEU A 76 -1.91 -4.10 7.27
C LEU A 76 -2.55 -3.65 5.96
N PRO A 77 -2.92 -4.59 5.06
CA PRO A 77 -3.26 -4.26 3.69
C PRO A 77 -4.50 -3.36 3.57
N LYS A 78 -4.45 -2.44 2.60
CA LYS A 78 -5.52 -1.51 2.25
C LYS A 78 -6.69 -2.19 1.51
N ARG A 79 -6.83 -3.49 1.58
CA ARG A 79 -7.94 -4.19 0.91
C ARG A 79 -9.27 -3.79 1.51
N PRO A 80 -10.31 -3.51 0.69
CA PRO A 80 -11.63 -3.14 1.18
C PRO A 80 -12.15 -4.12 2.23
N GLY A 81 -12.63 -3.59 3.36
CA GLY A 81 -13.25 -4.37 4.42
C GLY A 81 -12.31 -5.14 5.35
N MET A 82 -11.00 -5.15 5.11
CA MET A 82 -10.07 -5.88 5.99
C MET A 82 -9.69 -5.09 7.24
N PHE A 83 -9.17 -3.87 7.08
CA PHE A 83 -8.65 -3.04 8.17
C PHE A 83 -9.05 -1.56 8.04
N PRO A 84 -10.35 -1.23 7.86
CA PRO A 84 -10.78 0.15 7.71
C PRO A 84 -10.47 1.01 8.95
N SER A 85 -10.44 0.43 10.16
CA SER A 85 -10.17 1.16 11.40
C SER A 85 -8.77 1.76 11.48
N VAL A 86 -7.80 1.17 10.78
CA VAL A 86 -6.39 1.59 10.84
C VAL A 86 -5.78 1.92 9.47
N MET A 87 -6.60 2.07 8.45
CA MET A 87 -6.13 2.36 7.10
C MET A 87 -5.30 3.64 7.03
N THR A 88 -5.65 4.67 7.79
CA THR A 88 -4.94 5.94 7.90
C THR A 88 -4.19 6.12 9.22
N ASN A 89 -3.94 5.01 9.94
CA ASN A 89 -3.15 5.05 11.16
C ASN A 89 -1.70 5.47 10.86
N PRO A 90 -1.08 6.36 11.65
CA PRO A 90 0.28 6.87 11.41
C PRO A 90 1.36 5.78 11.45
N PHE A 91 1.07 4.63 12.06
CA PHE A 91 2.00 3.51 12.15
C PHE A 91 1.80 2.45 11.06
N ASN A 92 0.71 2.53 10.26
CA ASN A 92 0.37 1.50 9.26
C ASN A 92 1.13 1.66 7.95
N TRP A 93 2.45 1.83 8.00
CA TRP A 93 3.24 1.95 6.76
C TRP A 93 4.71 1.62 6.94
N ILE A 94 5.36 1.30 5.83
CA ILE A 94 6.81 1.17 5.67
C ILE A 94 7.23 1.73 4.32
N GLU A 95 8.47 2.21 4.22
CA GLU A 95 9.03 2.74 2.99
C GLU A 95 9.72 1.64 2.19
N LEU A 96 9.15 1.27 1.03
CA LEU A 96 9.70 0.26 0.12
C LEU A 96 9.87 0.83 -1.28
N CYS A 97 10.91 0.41 -2.01
CA CYS A 97 11.13 0.86 -3.37
C CYS A 97 10.10 0.27 -4.34
N PHE A 98 9.83 1.03 -5.41
CA PHE A 98 8.97 0.62 -6.51
C PHE A 98 9.75 0.38 -7.80
N TRP A 99 10.71 1.26 -8.13
CA TRP A 99 11.40 1.22 -9.41
C TRP A 99 12.62 0.28 -9.47
N ASN A 100 13.35 0.13 -8.39
CA ASN A 100 14.59 -0.67 -8.38
C ASN A 100 14.27 -2.17 -8.29
N ASN A 101 14.37 -2.72 -7.09
CA ASN A 101 14.08 -4.13 -6.81
C ASN A 101 12.59 -4.40 -6.65
N ASN A 102 11.73 -3.39 -6.82
CA ASN A 102 10.28 -3.47 -6.67
C ASN A 102 9.85 -4.17 -5.37
N CYS A 103 10.49 -3.83 -4.26
CA CYS A 103 10.19 -4.45 -2.96
C CYS A 103 8.73 -4.27 -2.56
N HIS A 104 8.11 -3.11 -2.86
CA HIS A 104 6.69 -2.88 -2.59
C HIS A 104 5.80 -3.83 -3.41
N GLY A 105 6.03 -3.93 -4.71
CA GLY A 105 5.24 -4.84 -5.55
C GLY A 105 5.41 -6.30 -5.16
N ASN A 106 6.62 -6.72 -4.78
CA ASN A 106 6.89 -8.06 -4.30
C ASN A 106 6.21 -8.34 -2.96
N TYR A 107 6.18 -7.35 -2.06
CA TYR A 107 5.48 -7.44 -0.79
C TYR A 107 3.96 -7.56 -0.99
N ASP A 108 3.37 -6.74 -1.82
CA ASP A 108 1.93 -6.79 -2.14
C ASP A 108 1.52 -8.09 -2.85
N ALA A 109 2.40 -8.64 -3.68
CA ALA A 109 2.19 -9.90 -4.38
C ALA A 109 2.42 -11.15 -3.52
N GLY A 110 2.97 -10.99 -2.31
CA GLY A 110 3.31 -12.09 -1.42
C GLY A 110 4.55 -12.89 -1.83
N THR A 111 5.39 -12.34 -2.73
CA THR A 111 6.69 -12.94 -3.09
C THR A 111 7.82 -12.48 -2.17
N LEU A 112 7.59 -11.44 -1.40
CA LEU A 112 8.42 -10.97 -0.31
C LEU A 112 7.58 -11.02 0.97
N ASP A 113 7.83 -12.01 1.81
CA ASP A 113 7.09 -12.19 3.05
C ASP A 113 7.45 -11.14 4.10
N LEU A 114 6.48 -10.82 4.96
CA LEU A 114 6.64 -9.85 6.03
C LEU A 114 7.87 -10.14 6.92
N ILE A 115 8.08 -11.41 7.25
CA ILE A 115 9.19 -11.86 8.12
C ILE A 115 10.56 -11.72 7.46
N ASP A 116 10.61 -11.68 6.14
CA ASP A 116 11.85 -11.56 5.36
C ASP A 116 12.27 -10.11 5.13
N LEU A 117 11.43 -9.15 5.55
CA LEU A 117 11.77 -7.73 5.47
C LEU A 117 12.94 -7.40 6.41
N ASN A 118 13.97 -6.73 5.89
CA ASN A 118 15.09 -6.25 6.72
C ASN A 118 14.65 -5.25 7.80
N CYS A 119 13.46 -4.65 7.64
CA CYS A 119 12.84 -3.76 8.62
C CYS A 119 11.77 -4.46 9.48
N PHE A 120 11.81 -5.78 9.61
CA PHE A 120 10.78 -6.53 10.34
C PHE A 120 10.61 -6.04 11.79
N ASP A 121 11.69 -5.74 12.49
CA ASP A 121 11.62 -5.20 13.87
C ASP A 121 10.82 -3.89 13.93
N LEU A 122 11.02 -2.99 12.95
CA LEU A 122 10.24 -1.77 12.84
C LEU A 122 8.76 -2.05 12.52
N VAL A 123 8.49 -3.05 11.70
CA VAL A 123 7.12 -3.50 11.40
C VAL A 123 6.43 -3.94 12.68
N ILE A 124 7.09 -4.75 13.50
CA ILE A 124 6.53 -5.21 14.78
C ILE A 124 6.31 -4.04 15.74
N GLU A 125 7.28 -3.14 15.89
CA GLU A 125 7.13 -1.95 16.73
C GLU A 125 5.90 -1.13 16.33
N ARG A 126 5.73 -0.86 15.04
CA ARG A 126 4.60 -0.10 14.51
C ARG A 126 3.28 -0.86 14.67
N PHE A 127 3.28 -2.17 14.42
CA PHE A 127 2.10 -3.01 14.58
C PHE A 127 1.62 -3.02 16.03
N VAL A 128 2.51 -3.20 17.01
CA VAL A 128 2.16 -3.19 18.44
C VAL A 128 1.54 -1.86 18.84
N LYS A 129 2.10 -0.73 18.39
CA LYS A 129 1.54 0.61 18.62
C LYS A 129 0.15 0.81 18.02
N MET A 130 -0.09 0.23 16.85
CA MET A 130 -1.36 0.34 16.12
C MET A 130 -2.43 -0.62 16.63
N TYR A 131 -2.03 -1.76 17.19
CA TYR A 131 -2.94 -2.87 17.55
C TYR A 131 -4.15 -2.46 18.40
N PRO A 132 -4.03 -1.59 19.43
CA PRO A 132 -5.18 -1.17 20.24
C PRO A 132 -6.29 -0.50 19.42
N GLU A 133 -5.94 0.16 18.31
CA GLU A 133 -6.88 0.88 17.43
C GLU A 133 -7.57 -0.03 16.42
N ILE A 134 -7.09 -1.28 16.24
CA ILE A 134 -7.71 -2.25 15.34
C ILE A 134 -9.04 -2.71 15.93
N ALA A 135 -10.13 -2.48 15.19
CA ALA A 135 -11.46 -2.90 15.62
C ALA A 135 -11.51 -4.43 15.85
N SER A 136 -12.20 -4.86 16.89
CA SER A 136 -12.26 -6.28 17.30
C SER A 136 -12.69 -7.22 16.16
N LYS A 137 -13.64 -6.78 15.33
CA LYS A 137 -14.13 -7.53 14.17
C LYS A 137 -13.07 -7.73 13.07
N GLU A 138 -12.04 -6.88 13.02
CA GLU A 138 -10.97 -6.90 12.01
C GLU A 138 -9.78 -7.76 12.45
N ARG A 139 -9.62 -7.99 13.74
CA ARG A 139 -8.47 -8.73 14.32
C ARG A 139 -8.35 -10.16 13.80
N LYS A 140 -9.46 -10.78 13.38
CA LYS A 140 -9.47 -12.10 12.73
C LYS A 140 -8.71 -12.15 11.39
N ASN A 141 -8.48 -11.00 10.78
CA ASN A 141 -7.78 -10.87 9.50
C ASN A 141 -6.26 -10.70 9.69
N ILE A 142 -5.78 -10.55 10.92
CA ILE A 142 -4.36 -10.37 11.23
C ILE A 142 -3.65 -11.71 11.07
N SER A 143 -2.46 -11.69 10.45
CA SER A 143 -1.64 -12.90 10.28
C SER A 143 -1.12 -13.41 11.63
N ASP A 144 -0.96 -14.73 11.75
CA ASP A 144 -0.44 -15.38 12.95
C ASP A 144 0.97 -14.90 13.31
N ILE A 145 1.77 -14.55 12.30
CA ILE A 145 3.11 -13.98 12.47
C ILE A 145 3.08 -12.71 13.30
N LEU A 146 2.12 -11.82 13.07
CA LEU A 146 1.98 -10.58 13.83
C LEU A 146 1.35 -10.82 15.21
N LEU A 147 0.36 -11.71 15.29
CA LEU A 147 -0.38 -11.96 16.55
C LEU A 147 0.51 -12.49 17.67
N GLN A 148 1.53 -13.29 17.36
CA GLN A 148 2.44 -13.82 18.36
C GLN A 148 3.19 -12.74 19.14
N TYR A 149 3.42 -11.57 18.56
CA TYR A 149 4.09 -10.44 19.22
C TYR A 149 3.18 -9.64 20.14
N ILE A 150 1.86 -9.77 20.00
CA ILE A 150 0.89 -9.15 20.92
C ILE A 150 0.75 -9.98 22.19
N GLN A 151 0.88 -11.30 22.10
CA GLN A 151 0.78 -12.20 23.26
C GLN A 151 2.02 -12.17 24.15
N ALA A 152 3.15 -11.72 23.61
CA ALA A 152 4.43 -11.64 24.31
C ALA A 152 4.69 -10.26 24.98
N ALA A 153 3.83 -9.27 24.71
CA ALA A 153 3.91 -7.90 25.25
C ALA A 153 2.92 -7.75 26.42
#